data_5eab1a89892eb4e88791aedf533798d9
#
_entry.id   5eab1a89892eb4e88791aedf533798d9
#
_cell.length_a   1.000
_cell.length_b   1.000
_cell.length_c   1.000
_cell.angle_alpha   90.00
_cell.angle_beta   90.00
_cell.angle_gamma   90.00
#
_symmetry.space_group_name_H-M   'P 1'
#
loop_
_entity.id
_entity.type
_entity.pdbx_description
1 polymer ?
#
loop_
_entity_poly.entity_id
_entity_poly.type
_entity_poly.pdbx_seq_one_letter_code
_entity_poly.pdbx_strand_id
1 'polypeptide(L)'
;MGEKIVIVGGVAAGPKTACRARRLMPDAEITIVDQDSLISYGGCGIPYYVSGDVADEDELRKTSFHMTRNEDFFLRAKGVTVRTLTRAVGINRKDKVLEVEDVKSGTKDTIPYDKLVISTGSQPFVLPIPGADLDGVYTISDLHKAIDIKGKLATGQVGKAVVIGGGAIGLEMAEAFADLWGVETSVVEFMPQLLPRIIDPWFSTMLENHMQSMGVDIFTGEGASEIIADENGKACKVVTPNRTIETDIVIMATGVRPRSQLAEEAGLLVSPFGIVVNDRLQTSDPDIYAAGDCIEVSHMVSGQKFMAPLGSLANREGRIVADNLAGLGTTYPGAMGSFIMKAFERCIGATGLSLESARAAGFDADAAITAPSDRAHFFPTESKIPLQMVFDRRTRRVLGVQGFGPMNDAVLARIDAAAALIAKGGTIDDFSLCEMAYAPPFATALDALNAAANVADNMQMNRQRNVSIPEFMAWMDDFSSQPDWAALDVRHPNEVKAFTEKFGDAWVEMVYDSVRENYKKLPTDKTLLIICDAGTRSFEVQIFLDSVGISNTLVLGGGFNMMTRMEPEWWPSK
;
A
#
# COMPACT_ATOMS: atom_id res chain seq x y z
N MET A 1 -41.45 12.02 16.89
CA MET A 1 -40.57 10.86 16.76
C MET A 1 -39.31 11.35 16.08
N GLY A 2 -38.14 10.90 16.50
CA GLY A 2 -36.87 11.26 15.84
C GLY A 2 -36.77 10.67 14.44
N GLU A 3 -35.90 11.23 13.60
CA GLU A 3 -35.62 10.71 12.26
C GLU A 3 -35.06 9.28 12.33
N LYS A 4 -35.56 8.37 11.53
CA LYS A 4 -35.14 6.96 11.48
C LYS A 4 -33.98 6.79 10.52
N ILE A 5 -32.82 6.47 11.07
CA ILE A 5 -31.58 6.22 10.32
C ILE A 5 -31.28 4.73 10.38
N VAL A 6 -31.27 4.06 9.22
CA VAL A 6 -30.89 2.65 9.11
C VAL A 6 -29.55 2.55 8.39
N ILE A 7 -28.64 1.74 8.94
CA ILE A 7 -27.26 1.59 8.43
C ILE A 7 -27.03 0.10 8.16
N VAL A 8 -26.66 -0.24 6.93
CA VAL A 8 -26.32 -1.61 6.52
C VAL A 8 -24.80 -1.77 6.55
N GLY A 9 -24.30 -2.64 7.42
CA GLY A 9 -22.87 -2.94 7.62
C GLY A 9 -22.34 -2.42 8.95
N GLY A 10 -21.80 -3.32 9.76
CA GLY A 10 -21.44 -3.11 11.15
C GLY A 10 -19.92 -3.10 11.46
N VAL A 11 -19.01 -3.04 10.46
CA VAL A 11 -17.55 -3.17 10.74
C VAL A 11 -16.86 -1.81 10.91
N ALA A 12 -16.76 -0.96 9.89
CA ALA A 12 -15.97 0.28 9.92
C ALA A 12 -16.83 1.53 9.70
N ALA A 13 -17.26 1.80 8.47
CA ALA A 13 -17.97 3.03 8.11
C ALA A 13 -19.32 3.16 8.82
N GLY A 14 -20.08 2.06 8.93
CA GLY A 14 -21.40 2.05 9.57
C GLY A 14 -21.35 2.44 11.06
N PRO A 15 -20.60 1.77 11.93
CA PRO A 15 -20.43 2.16 13.33
C PRO A 15 -19.92 3.58 13.53
N LYS A 16 -19.01 4.04 12.64
CA LYS A 16 -18.52 5.41 12.66
C LYS A 16 -19.62 6.42 12.35
N THR A 17 -20.42 6.13 11.31
CA THR A 17 -21.61 6.92 10.96
C THR A 17 -22.60 6.99 12.13
N ALA A 18 -22.99 5.83 12.67
CA ALA A 18 -23.93 5.74 13.77
C ALA A 18 -23.50 6.55 15.00
N CYS A 19 -22.24 6.36 15.44
CA CYS A 19 -21.69 7.06 16.59
C CYS A 19 -21.57 8.59 16.38
N ARG A 20 -21.30 9.03 15.15
CA ARG A 20 -21.25 10.47 14.83
C ARG A 20 -22.64 11.06 14.70
N ALA A 21 -23.55 10.38 14.00
CA ALA A 21 -24.94 10.77 13.85
C ALA A 21 -25.63 10.95 15.22
N ARG A 22 -25.46 10.00 16.14
CA ARG A 22 -25.99 10.12 17.51
C ARG A 22 -25.55 11.39 18.23
N ARG A 23 -24.30 11.84 18.04
CA ARG A 23 -23.79 13.07 18.66
C ARG A 23 -24.35 14.35 18.04
N LEU A 24 -24.73 14.29 16.75
CA LEU A 24 -25.28 15.43 16.02
C LEU A 24 -26.80 15.48 16.07
N MET A 25 -27.45 14.31 16.17
CA MET A 25 -28.90 14.12 16.13
C MET A 25 -29.33 13.26 17.34
N PRO A 26 -29.36 13.86 18.57
CA PRO A 26 -29.61 13.09 19.81
C PRO A 26 -30.96 12.36 19.82
N ASP A 27 -31.96 12.89 19.12
CA ASP A 27 -33.34 12.35 19.10
C ASP A 27 -33.56 11.33 17.96
N ALA A 28 -32.57 11.11 17.06
CA ALA A 28 -32.72 10.16 15.94
C ALA A 28 -32.82 8.72 16.44
N GLU A 29 -33.61 7.89 15.76
CA GLU A 29 -33.66 6.43 15.96
C GLU A 29 -32.63 5.79 15.02
N ILE A 30 -31.50 5.30 15.57
CA ILE A 30 -30.40 4.77 14.77
C ILE A 30 -30.32 3.27 14.93
N THR A 31 -30.40 2.53 13.80
CA THR A 31 -30.29 1.07 13.75
C THR A 31 -29.19 0.66 12.79
N ILE A 32 -28.24 -0.15 13.26
CA ILE A 32 -27.26 -0.86 12.41
C ILE A 32 -27.78 -2.27 12.16
N VAL A 33 -27.65 -2.75 10.92
CA VAL A 33 -27.96 -4.11 10.50
C VAL A 33 -26.71 -4.76 9.96
N ASP A 34 -26.34 -5.93 10.47
CA ASP A 34 -25.23 -6.73 9.94
C ASP A 34 -25.59 -8.22 9.90
N GLN A 35 -25.16 -8.90 8.84
CA GLN A 35 -25.38 -10.34 8.69
C GLN A 35 -24.48 -11.22 9.56
N ASP A 36 -23.38 -10.66 10.07
CA ASP A 36 -22.43 -11.36 10.95
C ASP A 36 -22.83 -11.19 12.43
N SER A 37 -22.34 -12.07 13.27
CA SER A 37 -22.41 -12.00 14.73
C SER A 37 -21.32 -11.12 15.32
N LEU A 38 -20.18 -10.92 14.62
CA LEU A 38 -19.06 -10.11 15.05
C LEU A 38 -19.05 -8.76 14.32
N ILE A 39 -19.15 -7.69 15.08
CA ILE A 39 -19.21 -6.33 14.55
C ILE A 39 -18.11 -5.44 15.12
N SER A 40 -17.88 -4.31 14.46
CA SER A 40 -17.00 -3.22 14.91
C SER A 40 -15.59 -3.66 15.32
N TYR A 41 -15.03 -4.60 14.59
CA TYR A 41 -13.65 -5.06 14.77
C TYR A 41 -12.68 -4.32 13.83
N GLY A 42 -11.40 -4.32 14.20
CA GLY A 42 -10.32 -3.80 13.38
C GLY A 42 -9.91 -4.79 12.29
N GLY A 43 -10.55 -4.77 11.11
CA GLY A 43 -10.26 -5.70 10.03
C GLY A 43 -8.80 -5.72 9.58
N CYS A 44 -8.13 -4.55 9.54
CA CYS A 44 -6.70 -4.45 9.25
C CYS A 44 -5.81 -5.10 10.34
N GLY A 45 -6.36 -5.44 11.49
CA GLY A 45 -5.67 -6.16 12.55
C GLY A 45 -5.68 -7.70 12.39
N ILE A 46 -6.41 -8.23 11.42
CA ILE A 46 -6.56 -9.68 11.21
C ILE A 46 -5.20 -10.38 10.97
N PRO A 47 -4.32 -9.92 10.08
CA PRO A 47 -3.00 -10.54 9.91
C PRO A 47 -2.18 -10.55 11.19
N TYR A 48 -2.21 -9.46 11.98
CA TYR A 48 -1.49 -9.36 13.26
C TYR A 48 -2.09 -10.23 14.38
N TYR A 49 -3.40 -10.52 14.29
CA TYR A 49 -4.00 -11.54 15.15
C TYR A 49 -3.58 -12.95 14.74
N VAL A 50 -3.57 -13.24 13.44
CA VAL A 50 -3.11 -14.55 12.92
C VAL A 50 -1.63 -14.77 13.24
N SER A 51 -0.76 -13.75 13.09
CA SER A 51 0.67 -13.85 13.44
C SER A 51 0.90 -14.16 14.91
N GLY A 52 0.03 -13.68 15.80
CA GLY A 52 0.22 -13.76 17.25
C GLY A 52 0.68 -12.46 17.90
N ASP A 53 1.00 -11.40 17.12
CA ASP A 53 1.28 -10.06 17.63
C ASP A 53 0.09 -9.54 18.46
N VAL A 54 -1.13 -9.83 18.01
CA VAL A 54 -2.36 -9.63 18.78
C VAL A 54 -2.80 -10.97 19.36
N ALA A 55 -2.72 -11.11 20.67
CA ALA A 55 -2.92 -12.40 21.34
C ALA A 55 -4.36 -12.94 21.24
N ASP A 56 -5.36 -12.06 21.39
CA ASP A 56 -6.78 -12.42 21.53
C ASP A 56 -7.61 -11.68 20.46
N GLU A 57 -8.57 -12.37 19.81
CA GLU A 57 -9.48 -11.79 18.83
C GLU A 57 -10.34 -10.66 19.43
N ASP A 58 -10.65 -10.74 20.72
CA ASP A 58 -11.39 -9.68 21.41
C ASP A 58 -10.65 -8.35 21.44
N GLU A 59 -9.31 -8.33 21.39
CA GLU A 59 -8.54 -7.08 21.32
C GLU A 59 -8.87 -6.29 20.05
N LEU A 60 -9.15 -6.98 18.93
CA LEU A 60 -9.59 -6.32 17.69
C LEU A 60 -10.96 -5.65 17.82
N ARG A 61 -11.75 -6.05 18.82
CA ARG A 61 -13.11 -5.57 19.09
C ARG A 61 -13.18 -4.60 20.27
N LYS A 62 -12.14 -4.47 21.09
CA LYS A 62 -12.13 -3.59 22.27
C LYS A 62 -11.87 -2.13 21.93
N THR A 63 -12.39 -1.28 22.78
CA THR A 63 -11.98 0.13 22.84
C THR A 63 -10.63 0.26 23.56
N SER A 64 -9.98 1.42 23.48
CA SER A 64 -8.76 1.73 24.26
C SER A 64 -8.93 1.66 25.78
N PHE A 65 -10.17 1.63 26.25
CA PHE A 65 -10.54 1.43 27.67
C PHE A 65 -11.18 0.06 27.91
N HIS A 66 -10.83 -0.94 27.10
CA HIS A 66 -11.11 -2.38 27.25
C HIS A 66 -12.59 -2.79 27.23
N MET A 67 -13.49 -1.98 26.68
CA MET A 67 -14.88 -2.39 26.48
C MET A 67 -15.05 -3.05 25.10
N THR A 68 -15.63 -4.25 25.05
CA THR A 68 -15.95 -4.95 23.80
C THR A 68 -17.08 -4.24 23.06
N ARG A 69 -16.87 -3.95 21.77
CA ARG A 69 -17.81 -3.27 20.88
C ARG A 69 -18.83 -4.25 20.30
N ASN A 70 -19.78 -4.67 21.14
CA ASN A 70 -20.90 -5.54 20.80
C ASN A 70 -22.24 -4.76 20.81
N GLU A 71 -23.36 -5.43 20.61
CA GLU A 71 -24.69 -4.83 20.57
C GLU A 71 -25.00 -4.09 21.87
N ASP A 72 -24.68 -4.67 23.03
CA ASP A 72 -24.92 -4.08 24.34
C ASP A 72 -24.11 -2.77 24.53
N PHE A 73 -22.87 -2.76 24.10
CA PHE A 73 -22.05 -1.54 24.09
C PHE A 73 -22.68 -0.43 23.22
N PHE A 74 -23.12 -0.78 22.02
CA PHE A 74 -23.74 0.21 21.14
C PHE A 74 -25.05 0.74 21.73
N LEU A 75 -25.87 -0.14 22.27
CA LEU A 75 -27.15 0.25 22.88
C LEU A 75 -26.93 1.15 24.11
N ARG A 76 -26.13 0.70 25.09
CA ARG A 76 -26.01 1.38 26.38
C ARG A 76 -25.08 2.60 26.33
N ALA A 77 -23.93 2.46 25.63
CA ALA A 77 -22.94 3.54 25.62
C ALA A 77 -23.14 4.52 24.46
N LYS A 78 -23.82 4.13 23.38
CA LYS A 78 -24.00 4.96 22.19
C LYS A 78 -25.47 5.27 21.88
N GLY A 79 -26.44 4.59 22.49
CA GLY A 79 -27.86 4.75 22.17
C GLY A 79 -28.20 4.32 20.73
N VAL A 80 -27.48 3.34 20.20
CA VAL A 80 -27.62 2.80 18.84
C VAL A 80 -28.07 1.36 18.95
N THR A 81 -29.19 1.02 18.30
CA THR A 81 -29.64 -0.36 18.19
C THR A 81 -28.80 -1.10 17.13
N VAL A 82 -28.36 -2.31 17.44
CA VAL A 82 -27.66 -3.17 16.46
C VAL A 82 -28.42 -4.47 16.31
N ARG A 83 -28.67 -4.87 15.07
CA ARG A 83 -29.26 -6.16 14.70
C ARG A 83 -28.19 -6.97 13.96
N THR A 84 -27.48 -7.82 14.70
CA THR A 84 -26.56 -8.82 14.14
C THR A 84 -27.35 -9.99 13.58
N LEU A 85 -26.65 -10.90 12.83
CA LEU A 85 -27.27 -12.05 12.17
C LEU A 85 -28.51 -11.67 11.33
N THR A 86 -28.54 -10.44 10.83
CA THR A 86 -29.64 -9.87 10.07
C THR A 86 -29.11 -9.38 8.72
N ARG A 87 -29.45 -10.09 7.65
CA ARG A 87 -29.01 -9.78 6.28
C ARG A 87 -29.99 -8.81 5.64
N ALA A 88 -29.49 -7.71 5.09
CA ALA A 88 -30.26 -6.85 4.19
C ALA A 88 -30.40 -7.56 2.82
N VAL A 89 -31.62 -7.77 2.35
CA VAL A 89 -31.94 -8.52 1.14
C VAL A 89 -32.64 -7.69 0.07
N GLY A 90 -33.10 -6.47 0.39
CA GLY A 90 -33.74 -5.58 -0.57
C GLY A 90 -33.96 -4.18 0.00
N ILE A 91 -34.08 -3.19 -0.87
CA ILE A 91 -34.42 -1.80 -0.51
C ILE A 91 -35.63 -1.38 -1.33
N ASN A 92 -36.77 -1.22 -0.67
CA ASN A 92 -37.94 -0.60 -1.28
C ASN A 92 -37.90 0.92 -1.09
N ARG A 93 -37.37 1.60 -2.10
CA ARG A 93 -37.15 3.07 -2.07
C ARG A 93 -38.46 3.85 -2.03
N LYS A 94 -39.54 3.32 -2.64
CA LYS A 94 -40.84 3.98 -2.70
C LYS A 94 -41.49 4.05 -1.31
N ASP A 95 -41.46 2.94 -0.61
CA ASP A 95 -42.11 2.80 0.70
C ASP A 95 -41.11 3.11 1.84
N LYS A 96 -39.83 3.39 1.52
CA LYS A 96 -38.72 3.63 2.45
C LYS A 96 -38.57 2.53 3.51
N VAL A 97 -38.47 1.29 3.06
CA VAL A 97 -38.23 0.14 3.94
C VAL A 97 -37.04 -0.67 3.45
N LEU A 98 -36.21 -1.09 4.40
CA LEU A 98 -35.15 -2.07 4.21
C LEU A 98 -35.76 -3.46 4.45
N GLU A 99 -35.68 -4.34 3.47
CA GLU A 99 -36.06 -5.74 3.61
C GLU A 99 -34.89 -6.53 4.20
N VAL A 100 -35.16 -7.28 5.25
CA VAL A 100 -34.15 -8.05 5.98
C VAL A 100 -34.56 -9.49 6.20
N GLU A 101 -33.56 -10.33 6.40
CA GLU A 101 -33.72 -11.75 6.69
C GLU A 101 -32.85 -12.15 7.89
N ASP A 102 -33.43 -12.81 8.87
CA ASP A 102 -32.65 -13.44 9.94
C ASP A 102 -31.81 -14.61 9.38
N VAL A 103 -30.51 -14.55 9.55
CA VAL A 103 -29.55 -15.49 8.93
C VAL A 103 -29.73 -16.92 9.45
N LYS A 104 -30.25 -17.10 10.69
CA LYS A 104 -30.42 -18.42 11.31
C LYS A 104 -31.76 -19.05 10.96
N SER A 105 -32.82 -18.26 11.04
CA SER A 105 -34.19 -18.78 10.85
C SER A 105 -34.72 -18.61 9.43
N GLY A 106 -34.11 -17.75 8.60
CA GLY A 106 -34.65 -17.37 7.29
C GLY A 106 -35.90 -16.49 7.37
N THR A 107 -36.27 -16.02 8.57
CA THR A 107 -37.44 -15.17 8.76
C THR A 107 -37.24 -13.80 8.14
N LYS A 108 -38.14 -13.38 7.29
CA LYS A 108 -38.14 -12.06 6.65
C LYS A 108 -38.85 -11.02 7.49
N ASP A 109 -38.31 -9.81 7.50
CA ASP A 109 -38.86 -8.65 8.22
C ASP A 109 -38.55 -7.36 7.42
N THR A 110 -39.11 -6.24 7.81
CA THR A 110 -38.87 -4.94 7.21
C THR A 110 -38.56 -3.89 8.26
N ILE A 111 -37.60 -2.98 7.94
CA ILE A 111 -37.22 -1.89 8.81
C ILE A 111 -37.49 -0.57 8.08
N PRO A 112 -38.44 0.26 8.54
CA PRO A 112 -38.72 1.56 7.95
C PRO A 112 -37.57 2.56 8.24
N TYR A 113 -37.22 3.39 7.25
CA TYR A 113 -36.21 4.42 7.37
C TYR A 113 -36.69 5.77 6.81
N ASP A 114 -36.18 6.86 7.36
CA ASP A 114 -36.19 8.18 6.74
C ASP A 114 -34.90 8.40 5.92
N LYS A 115 -33.78 7.92 6.46
CA LYS A 115 -32.46 7.90 5.81
C LYS A 115 -31.82 6.51 5.90
N LEU A 116 -31.21 6.08 4.81
CA LEU A 116 -30.50 4.81 4.71
C LEU A 116 -29.02 5.04 4.41
N VAL A 117 -28.14 4.27 5.02
CA VAL A 117 -26.69 4.27 4.75
C VAL A 117 -26.25 2.88 4.35
N ILE A 118 -25.65 2.76 3.18
CA ILE A 118 -25.07 1.51 2.66
C ILE A 118 -23.57 1.52 2.96
N SER A 119 -23.11 0.62 3.83
CA SER A 119 -21.70 0.42 4.19
C SER A 119 -21.34 -1.06 4.17
N THR A 120 -21.78 -1.75 3.12
CA THR A 120 -21.66 -3.20 2.89
C THR A 120 -20.23 -3.66 2.66
N GLY A 121 -19.29 -2.74 2.46
CA GLY A 121 -17.86 -3.02 2.30
C GLY A 121 -17.51 -3.73 1.01
N SER A 122 -16.50 -4.58 1.07
CA SER A 122 -15.99 -5.37 -0.03
C SER A 122 -16.04 -6.87 0.25
N GLN A 123 -15.86 -7.66 -0.79
CA GLN A 123 -15.71 -9.12 -0.70
C GLN A 123 -14.45 -9.56 -1.43
N PRO A 124 -13.73 -10.58 -0.93
CA PRO A 124 -12.61 -11.16 -1.62
C PRO A 124 -12.99 -11.64 -3.02
N PHE A 125 -12.09 -11.42 -3.95
CA PHE A 125 -12.18 -12.03 -5.26
C PHE A 125 -11.58 -13.43 -5.21
N VAL A 126 -12.40 -14.45 -5.41
CA VAL A 126 -11.96 -15.84 -5.52
C VAL A 126 -11.65 -16.13 -6.98
N LEU A 127 -10.43 -16.60 -7.25
CA LEU A 127 -10.07 -17.01 -8.61
C LEU A 127 -10.94 -18.20 -9.06
N PRO A 128 -11.46 -18.18 -10.29
CA PRO A 128 -12.24 -19.28 -10.83
C PRO A 128 -11.35 -20.43 -11.35
N ILE A 129 -10.53 -20.99 -10.46
CA ILE A 129 -9.62 -22.10 -10.76
C ILE A 129 -10.13 -23.38 -10.09
N PRO A 130 -9.85 -24.58 -10.64
CA PRO A 130 -10.16 -25.84 -9.99
C PRO A 130 -9.59 -25.89 -8.57
N GLY A 131 -10.40 -26.33 -7.61
CA GLY A 131 -10.02 -26.49 -6.22
C GLY A 131 -10.07 -25.21 -5.37
N ALA A 132 -10.56 -24.10 -5.88
CA ALA A 132 -10.68 -22.85 -5.13
C ALA A 132 -11.66 -22.92 -3.94
N ASP A 133 -12.52 -23.93 -3.90
CA ASP A 133 -13.54 -24.19 -2.88
C ASP A 133 -13.20 -25.37 -1.94
N LEU A 134 -11.99 -25.93 -2.05
CA LEU A 134 -11.52 -27.02 -1.19
C LEU A 134 -11.39 -26.58 0.26
N ASP A 135 -11.55 -27.56 1.19
CA ASP A 135 -11.15 -27.34 2.58
C ASP A 135 -9.66 -26.98 2.65
N GLY A 136 -9.31 -26.06 3.54
CA GLY A 136 -7.94 -25.51 3.62
C GLY A 136 -7.67 -24.33 2.71
N VAL A 137 -8.63 -23.93 1.85
CA VAL A 137 -8.55 -22.68 1.08
C VAL A 137 -9.31 -21.56 1.79
N TYR A 138 -8.64 -20.47 2.09
CA TYR A 138 -9.19 -19.33 2.83
C TYR A 138 -9.08 -18.03 2.06
N THR A 139 -10.06 -17.16 2.28
CA THR A 139 -9.98 -15.73 1.97
C THR A 139 -9.95 -14.96 3.29
N ILE A 140 -9.20 -13.87 3.36
CA ILE A 140 -9.12 -13.02 4.55
C ILE A 140 -10.15 -11.91 4.44
N SER A 141 -11.35 -12.18 4.96
CA SER A 141 -12.49 -11.25 4.84
C SER A 141 -13.26 -11.03 6.13
N ASP A 142 -13.13 -11.94 7.08
CA ASP A 142 -13.88 -11.91 8.33
C ASP A 142 -13.04 -12.49 9.48
N LEU A 143 -13.45 -12.14 10.69
CA LEU A 143 -12.72 -12.54 11.89
C LEU A 143 -12.89 -14.04 12.22
N HIS A 144 -13.98 -14.67 11.81
CA HIS A 144 -14.21 -16.11 12.06
C HIS A 144 -13.15 -16.97 11.37
N LYS A 145 -12.85 -16.66 10.11
CA LYS A 145 -11.78 -17.36 9.36
C LYS A 145 -10.41 -17.14 9.99
N ALA A 146 -10.13 -15.94 10.48
CA ALA A 146 -8.88 -15.65 11.18
C ALA A 146 -8.74 -16.48 12.46
N ILE A 147 -9.82 -16.66 13.23
CA ILE A 147 -9.86 -17.50 14.43
C ILE A 147 -9.58 -18.96 14.07
N ASP A 148 -10.20 -19.49 13.00
CA ASP A 148 -9.95 -20.86 12.55
C ASP A 148 -8.50 -21.06 12.09
N ILE A 149 -7.96 -20.15 11.28
CA ILE A 149 -6.56 -20.19 10.82
C ILE A 149 -5.60 -20.21 12.02
N LYS A 150 -5.76 -19.26 12.96
CA LYS A 150 -4.92 -19.19 14.16
C LYS A 150 -5.02 -20.44 15.02
N GLY A 151 -6.22 -21.02 15.16
CA GLY A 151 -6.43 -22.29 15.85
C GLY A 151 -5.66 -23.45 15.23
N LYS A 152 -5.63 -23.53 13.89
CA LYS A 152 -4.85 -24.55 13.16
C LYS A 152 -3.34 -24.35 13.33
N LEU A 153 -2.86 -23.12 13.30
CA LEU A 153 -1.47 -22.76 13.56
C LEU A 153 -1.05 -23.16 14.99
N ALA A 154 -1.83 -22.77 15.98
CA ALA A 154 -1.56 -23.03 17.40
C ALA A 154 -1.53 -24.54 17.74
N THR A 155 -2.22 -25.37 16.96
CA THR A 155 -2.24 -26.83 17.14
C THR A 155 -1.22 -27.56 16.25
N GLY A 156 -0.38 -26.83 15.50
CA GLY A 156 0.65 -27.41 14.65
C GLY A 156 0.11 -28.16 13.41
N GLN A 157 -1.10 -27.85 12.96
CA GLN A 157 -1.73 -28.48 11.80
C GLN A 157 -1.27 -27.86 10.46
N VAL A 158 -0.49 -26.77 10.50
CA VAL A 158 0.01 -26.04 9.34
C VAL A 158 1.53 -25.96 9.44
N GLY A 159 2.23 -26.66 8.58
CA GLY A 159 3.67 -26.59 8.40
C GLY A 159 4.09 -25.86 7.13
N LYS A 160 3.17 -25.84 6.13
CA LYS A 160 3.39 -25.19 4.82
C LYS A 160 2.19 -24.35 4.44
N ALA A 161 2.44 -23.14 3.96
CA ALA A 161 1.40 -22.21 3.51
C ALA A 161 1.70 -21.66 2.11
N VAL A 162 0.67 -21.57 1.28
CA VAL A 162 0.76 -20.86 0.00
C VAL A 162 -0.20 -19.68 0.02
N VAL A 163 0.32 -18.50 -0.27
CA VAL A 163 -0.46 -17.27 -0.44
C VAL A 163 -0.55 -16.95 -1.94
N ILE A 164 -1.75 -16.90 -2.47
CA ILE A 164 -2.03 -16.53 -3.85
C ILE A 164 -2.42 -15.05 -3.88
N GLY A 165 -1.51 -14.21 -4.39
CA GLY A 165 -1.62 -12.76 -4.50
C GLY A 165 -0.60 -11.99 -3.68
N GLY A 166 0.25 -11.20 -4.35
CA GLY A 166 1.32 -10.35 -3.78
C GLY A 166 0.87 -8.93 -3.45
N GLY A 167 -0.41 -8.72 -3.15
CA GLY A 167 -0.94 -7.47 -2.59
C GLY A 167 -0.71 -7.36 -1.08
N ALA A 168 -1.04 -6.20 -0.47
CA ALA A 168 -0.77 -5.93 0.95
C ALA A 168 -1.31 -7.03 1.88
N ILE A 169 -2.56 -7.47 1.71
CA ILE A 169 -3.16 -8.53 2.55
C ILE A 169 -2.39 -9.85 2.41
N GLY A 170 -2.00 -10.21 1.18
CA GLY A 170 -1.24 -11.44 0.94
C GLY A 170 0.14 -11.41 1.61
N LEU A 171 0.85 -10.29 1.51
CA LEU A 171 2.18 -10.12 2.09
C LEU A 171 2.14 -10.07 3.63
N GLU A 172 1.15 -9.39 4.22
CA GLU A 172 0.92 -9.39 5.66
C GLU A 172 0.58 -10.80 6.18
N MET A 173 -0.18 -11.59 5.42
CA MET A 173 -0.45 -12.99 5.77
C MET A 173 0.78 -13.88 5.59
N ALA A 174 1.60 -13.66 4.57
CA ALA A 174 2.85 -14.41 4.39
C ALA A 174 3.82 -14.16 5.56
N GLU A 175 3.97 -12.90 5.98
CA GLU A 175 4.71 -12.56 7.19
C GLU A 175 4.11 -13.23 8.43
N ALA A 176 2.77 -13.17 8.59
CA ALA A 176 2.08 -13.77 9.72
C ALA A 176 2.36 -15.27 9.88
N PHE A 177 2.52 -16.01 8.80
CA PHE A 177 2.89 -17.42 8.83
C PHE A 177 4.38 -17.65 9.09
N ALA A 178 5.24 -16.89 8.42
CA ALA A 178 6.68 -17.12 8.44
C ALA A 178 7.34 -16.65 9.74
N ASP A 179 6.95 -15.50 10.30
CA ASP A 179 7.61 -14.87 11.44
C ASP A 179 7.47 -15.71 12.73
N LEU A 180 6.40 -15.54 13.50
CA LEU A 180 6.25 -16.18 14.81
C LEU A 180 5.95 -17.69 14.74
N TRP A 181 5.29 -18.16 13.70
CA TRP A 181 4.92 -19.58 13.56
C TRP A 181 5.98 -20.42 12.88
N GLY A 182 6.91 -19.83 12.14
CA GLY A 182 7.96 -20.54 11.41
C GLY A 182 7.42 -21.49 10.34
N VAL A 183 6.27 -21.16 9.74
CA VAL A 183 5.63 -21.93 8.66
C VAL A 183 6.38 -21.69 7.36
N GLU A 184 6.75 -22.76 6.63
CA GLU A 184 7.30 -22.68 5.28
C GLU A 184 6.29 -22.00 4.36
N THR A 185 6.59 -20.79 3.91
CA THR A 185 5.61 -19.91 3.26
C THR A 185 6.05 -19.52 1.86
N SER A 186 5.14 -19.70 0.89
CA SER A 186 5.33 -19.27 -0.50
C SER A 186 4.27 -18.28 -0.91
N VAL A 187 4.66 -17.24 -1.65
CA VAL A 187 3.75 -16.27 -2.29
C VAL A 187 3.80 -16.47 -3.80
N VAL A 188 2.64 -16.60 -4.43
CA VAL A 188 2.48 -16.70 -5.89
C VAL A 188 1.73 -15.45 -6.37
N GLU A 189 2.37 -14.65 -7.23
CA GLU A 189 1.81 -13.41 -7.79
C GLU A 189 1.80 -13.46 -9.32
N PHE A 190 0.62 -13.24 -9.91
CA PHE A 190 0.43 -13.24 -11.37
C PHE A 190 1.16 -12.08 -12.06
N MET A 191 1.18 -10.91 -11.43
CA MET A 191 1.89 -9.75 -11.96
C MET A 191 3.42 -9.93 -11.81
N PRO A 192 4.24 -9.23 -12.63
CA PRO A 192 5.70 -9.37 -12.57
C PRO A 192 6.34 -8.71 -11.35
N GLN A 193 5.55 -8.25 -10.38
CA GLN A 193 6.03 -7.58 -9.18
C GLN A 193 5.04 -7.69 -8.01
N LEU A 194 5.52 -7.51 -6.79
CA LEU A 194 4.70 -7.32 -5.59
C LEU A 194 4.06 -5.93 -5.57
N LEU A 195 2.92 -5.78 -4.86
CA LEU A 195 2.17 -4.53 -4.74
C LEU A 195 1.96 -3.80 -6.09
N PRO A 196 1.50 -4.50 -7.15
CA PRO A 196 1.43 -3.95 -8.49
C PRO A 196 0.56 -2.69 -8.52
N ARG A 197 0.95 -1.69 -9.32
CA ARG A 197 0.31 -0.38 -9.47
C ARG A 197 0.38 0.55 -8.25
N ILE A 198 0.82 0.06 -7.10
CA ILE A 198 0.94 0.86 -5.87
C ILE A 198 2.34 1.43 -5.75
N ILE A 199 3.35 0.59 -6.03
CA ILE A 199 4.78 0.96 -5.99
C ILE A 199 5.44 0.72 -7.34
N ASP A 200 6.57 1.38 -7.56
CA ASP A 200 7.39 1.15 -8.76
C ASP A 200 8.27 -0.11 -8.63
N PRO A 201 8.70 -0.75 -9.74
CA PRO A 201 9.34 -2.07 -9.74
C PRO A 201 10.54 -2.23 -8.81
N TRP A 202 11.42 -1.23 -8.73
CA TRP A 202 12.61 -1.31 -7.86
C TRP A 202 12.27 -1.34 -6.37
N PHE A 203 11.16 -0.71 -5.93
CA PHE A 203 10.66 -0.86 -4.56
C PHE A 203 10.08 -2.26 -4.33
N SER A 204 9.43 -2.82 -5.34
CA SER A 204 8.98 -4.22 -5.29
C SER A 204 10.16 -5.18 -5.16
N THR A 205 11.23 -5.00 -5.95
CA THR A 205 12.45 -5.82 -5.84
C THR A 205 13.07 -5.74 -4.45
N MET A 206 13.15 -4.53 -3.85
CA MET A 206 13.65 -4.38 -2.47
C MET A 206 12.80 -5.13 -1.44
N LEU A 207 11.48 -5.07 -1.59
CA LEU A 207 10.54 -5.76 -0.73
C LEU A 207 10.64 -7.28 -0.91
N GLU A 208 10.71 -7.75 -2.15
CA GLU A 208 10.85 -9.16 -2.51
C GLU A 208 12.13 -9.75 -1.91
N ASN A 209 13.29 -9.13 -2.16
CA ASN A 209 14.57 -9.57 -1.61
C ASN A 209 14.56 -9.58 -0.06
N HIS A 210 13.93 -8.57 0.54
CA HIS A 210 13.83 -8.52 1.99
C HIS A 210 12.99 -9.67 2.53
N MET A 211 11.80 -9.92 1.96
CA MET A 211 10.94 -11.03 2.40
C MET A 211 11.58 -12.40 2.14
N GLN A 212 12.28 -12.58 1.02
CA GLN A 212 13.04 -13.79 0.73
C GLN A 212 14.18 -14.01 1.76
N SER A 213 14.88 -12.94 2.16
CA SER A 213 15.90 -13.01 3.20
C SER A 213 15.34 -13.43 4.58
N MET A 214 14.04 -13.24 4.78
CA MET A 214 13.29 -13.62 5.97
C MET A 214 12.62 -15.01 5.83
N GLY A 215 12.91 -15.75 4.75
CA GLY A 215 12.47 -17.13 4.57
C GLY A 215 11.10 -17.30 3.89
N VAL A 216 10.62 -16.28 3.19
CA VAL A 216 9.41 -16.37 2.37
C VAL A 216 9.79 -16.60 0.91
N ASP A 217 9.37 -17.70 0.30
CA ASP A 217 9.54 -17.93 -1.13
C ASP A 217 8.58 -17.05 -1.92
N ILE A 218 9.09 -16.30 -2.92
CA ILE A 218 8.28 -15.39 -3.73
C ILE A 218 8.41 -15.74 -5.21
N PHE A 219 7.27 -15.93 -5.87
CA PHE A 219 7.15 -16.28 -7.29
C PHE A 219 6.27 -15.27 -7.99
N THR A 220 6.88 -14.26 -8.60
CA THR A 220 6.21 -13.22 -9.40
C THR A 220 6.16 -13.61 -10.88
N GLY A 221 5.22 -13.03 -11.64
CA GLY A 221 5.02 -13.33 -13.07
C GLY A 221 4.42 -14.70 -13.33
N GLU A 222 3.91 -15.40 -12.32
CA GLU A 222 3.22 -16.68 -12.47
C GLU A 222 1.95 -16.75 -11.62
N GLY A 223 0.87 -17.22 -12.20
CA GLY A 223 -0.42 -17.35 -11.52
C GLY A 223 -0.73 -18.80 -11.13
N ALA A 224 -1.44 -18.96 -10.01
CA ALA A 224 -2.01 -20.26 -9.67
C ALA A 224 -3.06 -20.67 -10.73
N SER A 225 -2.97 -21.91 -11.21
CA SER A 225 -3.89 -22.48 -12.22
C SER A 225 -4.83 -23.54 -11.65
N GLU A 226 -4.44 -24.20 -10.56
CA GLU A 226 -5.22 -25.26 -9.91
C GLU A 226 -4.77 -25.43 -8.46
N ILE A 227 -5.70 -25.84 -7.59
CA ILE A 227 -5.43 -26.32 -6.23
C ILE A 227 -5.85 -27.78 -6.17
N ILE A 228 -4.93 -28.66 -5.80
CA ILE A 228 -5.14 -30.11 -5.76
C ILE A 228 -5.51 -30.54 -4.33
N ALA A 229 -6.53 -31.41 -4.23
CA ALA A 229 -6.94 -32.02 -2.97
C ALA A 229 -6.12 -33.28 -2.65
N ASP A 230 -5.97 -33.56 -1.37
CA ASP A 230 -5.57 -34.87 -0.87
C ASP A 230 -6.72 -35.90 -0.93
N GLU A 231 -6.50 -37.10 -0.43
CA GLU A 231 -7.50 -38.17 -0.36
C GLU A 231 -8.69 -37.88 0.56
N ASN A 232 -8.60 -36.86 1.43
CA ASN A 232 -9.65 -36.39 2.32
C ASN A 232 -10.41 -35.17 1.78
N GLY A 233 -10.04 -34.68 0.60
CA GLY A 233 -10.66 -33.49 -0.01
C GLY A 233 -10.10 -32.16 0.50
N LYS A 234 -8.95 -32.17 1.22
CA LYS A 234 -8.29 -30.95 1.71
C LYS A 234 -7.21 -30.49 0.72
N ALA A 235 -7.06 -29.18 0.54
CA ALA A 235 -6.00 -28.60 -0.28
C ALA A 235 -4.62 -29.07 0.19
N CYS A 236 -3.83 -29.61 -0.73
CA CYS A 236 -2.48 -30.13 -0.44
C CYS A 236 -1.41 -29.65 -1.41
N LYS A 237 -1.77 -29.10 -2.56
CA LYS A 237 -0.82 -28.54 -3.54
C LYS A 237 -1.44 -27.37 -4.29
N VAL A 238 -0.60 -26.40 -4.66
CA VAL A 238 -0.93 -25.33 -5.61
C VAL A 238 -0.09 -25.52 -6.87
N VAL A 239 -0.73 -25.50 -8.04
CA VAL A 239 -0.11 -25.64 -9.35
C VAL A 239 -0.01 -24.28 -10.01
N THR A 240 1.17 -23.99 -10.57
CA THR A 240 1.44 -22.86 -11.45
C THR A 240 1.97 -23.38 -12.80
N PRO A 241 2.13 -22.54 -13.82
CA PRO A 241 2.77 -22.98 -15.08
C PRO A 241 4.19 -23.54 -14.90
N ASN A 242 4.91 -23.12 -13.86
CA ASN A 242 6.33 -23.43 -13.70
C ASN A 242 6.60 -24.47 -12.60
N ARG A 243 5.66 -24.67 -11.66
CA ARG A 243 5.90 -25.51 -10.48
C ARG A 243 4.62 -26.07 -9.84
N THR A 244 4.83 -27.02 -8.94
CA THR A 244 3.80 -27.50 -8.00
C THR A 244 4.33 -27.30 -6.59
N ILE A 245 3.60 -26.57 -5.74
CA ILE A 245 3.99 -26.20 -4.38
C ILE A 245 3.12 -26.98 -3.41
N GLU A 246 3.74 -27.73 -2.50
CA GLU A 246 3.01 -28.44 -1.43
C GLU A 246 2.52 -27.44 -0.37
N THR A 247 1.36 -27.71 0.21
CA THR A 247 0.76 -26.81 1.19
C THR A 247 -0.20 -27.54 2.14
N ASP A 248 -0.33 -27.03 3.36
CA ASP A 248 -1.36 -27.44 4.32
C ASP A 248 -2.53 -26.44 4.36
N ILE A 249 -2.28 -25.19 3.88
CA ILE A 249 -3.25 -24.11 3.86
C ILE A 249 -2.99 -23.18 2.65
N VAL A 250 -4.05 -22.73 2.01
CA VAL A 250 -3.98 -21.76 0.93
C VAL A 250 -4.71 -20.48 1.34
N ILE A 251 -4.04 -19.34 1.23
CA ILE A 251 -4.67 -18.01 1.39
C ILE A 251 -4.87 -17.40 0.01
N MET A 252 -6.12 -17.17 -0.37
CA MET A 252 -6.46 -16.50 -1.62
C MET A 252 -6.64 -15.00 -1.36
N ALA A 253 -5.62 -14.20 -1.69
CA ALA A 253 -5.51 -12.75 -1.48
C ALA A 253 -5.43 -12.00 -2.82
N THR A 254 -6.24 -12.38 -3.79
CA THR A 254 -6.22 -11.93 -5.19
C THR A 254 -7.01 -10.64 -5.44
N GLY A 255 -7.21 -9.86 -4.39
CA GLY A 255 -7.92 -8.60 -4.41
C GLY A 255 -9.37 -8.71 -3.91
N VAL A 256 -10.08 -7.59 -3.99
CA VAL A 256 -11.45 -7.46 -3.48
C VAL A 256 -12.36 -6.79 -4.51
N ARG A 257 -13.66 -7.02 -4.37
CA ARG A 257 -14.71 -6.37 -5.16
C ARG A 257 -15.69 -5.65 -4.25
N PRO A 258 -16.25 -4.49 -4.65
CA PRO A 258 -17.23 -3.79 -3.84
C PRO A 258 -18.53 -4.61 -3.74
N ARG A 259 -19.13 -4.64 -2.55
CA ARG A 259 -20.46 -5.23 -2.36
C ARG A 259 -21.53 -4.20 -2.71
N SER A 260 -21.74 -3.95 -4.00
CA SER A 260 -22.70 -2.97 -4.53
C SER A 260 -24.04 -3.58 -4.94
N GLN A 261 -24.21 -4.91 -4.86
CA GLN A 261 -25.37 -5.65 -5.35
C GLN A 261 -26.70 -5.15 -4.77
N LEU A 262 -26.76 -4.95 -3.44
CA LEU A 262 -27.97 -4.43 -2.77
C LEU A 262 -28.40 -3.06 -3.35
N ALA A 263 -27.44 -2.21 -3.70
CA ALA A 263 -27.69 -0.90 -4.30
C ALA A 263 -28.15 -1.03 -5.77
N GLU A 264 -27.51 -1.92 -6.54
CA GLU A 264 -27.84 -2.19 -7.94
C GLU A 264 -29.26 -2.74 -8.09
N GLU A 265 -29.62 -3.74 -7.29
CA GLU A 265 -30.96 -4.34 -7.27
C GLU A 265 -32.04 -3.32 -6.85
N ALA A 266 -31.68 -2.34 -6.02
CA ALA A 266 -32.55 -1.21 -5.67
C ALA A 266 -32.65 -0.13 -6.76
N GLY A 267 -31.94 -0.29 -7.89
CA GLY A 267 -31.92 0.68 -8.99
C GLY A 267 -31.13 1.96 -8.67
N LEU A 268 -30.14 1.90 -7.77
CA LEU A 268 -29.15 2.95 -7.56
C LEU A 268 -28.04 2.86 -8.61
N LEU A 269 -27.37 3.97 -8.87
CA LEU A 269 -26.24 3.98 -9.82
C LEU A 269 -25.04 3.27 -9.22
N VAL A 270 -24.48 2.31 -9.96
CA VAL A 270 -23.26 1.58 -9.64
C VAL A 270 -22.29 1.59 -10.81
N SER A 271 -21.00 1.39 -10.53
CA SER A 271 -19.92 1.25 -11.51
C SER A 271 -19.10 0.00 -11.18
N PRO A 272 -18.11 -0.38 -12.00
CA PRO A 272 -17.17 -1.43 -11.66
C PRO A 272 -16.37 -1.19 -10.35
N PHE A 273 -16.31 0.06 -9.89
CA PHE A 273 -15.58 0.47 -8.69
C PHE A 273 -16.47 0.59 -7.44
N GLY A 274 -17.78 0.42 -7.58
CA GLY A 274 -18.73 0.46 -6.47
C GLY A 274 -19.95 1.34 -6.69
N ILE A 275 -20.63 1.66 -5.61
CA ILE A 275 -21.81 2.53 -5.61
C ILE A 275 -21.36 3.96 -5.96
N VAL A 276 -21.99 4.56 -6.96
CA VAL A 276 -21.72 5.93 -7.37
C VAL A 276 -22.31 6.90 -6.36
N VAL A 277 -21.47 7.76 -5.80
CA VAL A 277 -21.86 8.80 -4.85
C VAL A 277 -21.39 10.17 -5.31
N ASN A 278 -22.08 11.22 -4.85
CA ASN A 278 -21.63 12.60 -5.03
C ASN A 278 -20.57 12.99 -3.97
N ASP A 279 -20.12 14.24 -4.00
CA ASP A 279 -19.14 14.78 -3.05
C ASP A 279 -19.62 14.82 -1.59
N ARG A 280 -20.90 14.58 -1.32
CA ARG A 280 -21.49 14.45 0.01
C ARG A 280 -21.74 13.01 0.43
N LEU A 281 -21.22 12.04 -0.34
CA LEU A 281 -21.42 10.61 -0.17
C LEU A 281 -22.91 10.18 -0.25
N GLN A 282 -23.71 10.93 -1.00
CA GLN A 282 -25.11 10.66 -1.29
C GLN A 282 -25.19 9.92 -2.62
N THR A 283 -26.00 8.89 -2.69
CA THR A 283 -26.23 8.08 -3.90
C THR A 283 -27.11 8.84 -4.91
N SER A 284 -27.55 8.15 -5.95
CA SER A 284 -28.57 8.67 -6.88
C SER A 284 -29.97 8.88 -6.26
N ASP A 285 -30.16 8.44 -5.01
CA ASP A 285 -31.35 8.70 -4.20
C ASP A 285 -30.99 9.67 -3.06
N PRO A 286 -31.74 10.80 -2.90
CA PRO A 286 -31.43 11.82 -1.89
C PRO A 286 -31.57 11.35 -0.44
N ASP A 287 -32.24 10.24 -0.20
CA ASP A 287 -32.43 9.67 1.14
C ASP A 287 -31.45 8.53 1.44
N ILE A 288 -30.58 8.15 0.47
CA ILE A 288 -29.65 7.03 0.59
C ILE A 288 -28.22 7.52 0.42
N TYR A 289 -27.38 7.23 1.40
CA TYR A 289 -25.95 7.49 1.43
C TYR A 289 -25.16 6.19 1.32
N ALA A 290 -23.89 6.26 0.92
CA ALA A 290 -23.00 5.10 0.97
C ALA A 290 -21.58 5.50 1.38
N ALA A 291 -20.85 4.58 2.04
CA ALA A 291 -19.49 4.81 2.52
C ALA A 291 -18.70 3.51 2.72
N GLY A 292 -17.39 3.60 2.71
CA GLY A 292 -16.45 2.48 2.85
C GLY A 292 -16.19 1.78 1.52
N ASP A 293 -15.64 0.58 1.58
CA ASP A 293 -15.14 -0.14 0.40
C ASP A 293 -16.20 -0.46 -0.67
N CYS A 294 -17.48 -0.22 -0.40
CA CYS A 294 -18.55 -0.43 -1.37
C CYS A 294 -18.77 0.72 -2.35
N ILE A 295 -18.10 1.87 -2.19
CA ILE A 295 -18.28 3.05 -3.04
C ILE A 295 -17.17 3.25 -4.07
N GLU A 296 -17.53 3.92 -5.18
CA GLU A 296 -16.58 4.50 -6.11
C GLU A 296 -16.05 5.82 -5.57
N VAL A 297 -14.73 6.01 -5.60
CA VAL A 297 -14.08 7.27 -5.20
C VAL A 297 -13.30 7.90 -6.33
N SER A 298 -13.05 9.22 -6.26
CA SER A 298 -12.17 9.94 -7.18
C SER A 298 -10.76 9.98 -6.63
N HIS A 299 -9.77 9.65 -7.45
CA HIS A 299 -8.36 9.81 -7.08
C HIS A 299 -7.98 11.30 -7.12
N MET A 300 -7.51 11.84 -5.99
CA MET A 300 -7.29 13.29 -5.83
C MET A 300 -6.24 13.88 -6.79
N VAL A 301 -5.29 13.07 -7.26
CA VAL A 301 -4.23 13.52 -8.18
C VAL A 301 -4.67 13.39 -9.64
N SER A 302 -5.13 12.20 -10.05
CA SER A 302 -5.46 11.92 -11.45
C SER A 302 -6.89 12.27 -11.84
N GLY A 303 -7.81 12.42 -10.87
CA GLY A 303 -9.25 12.56 -11.12
C GLY A 303 -9.94 11.27 -11.58
N GLN A 304 -9.19 10.18 -11.79
CA GLN A 304 -9.75 8.91 -12.22
C GLN A 304 -10.58 8.26 -11.10
N LYS A 305 -11.56 7.46 -11.51
CA LYS A 305 -12.39 6.69 -10.59
C LYS A 305 -11.70 5.38 -10.23
N PHE A 306 -11.79 5.01 -8.97
CA PHE A 306 -11.22 3.76 -8.46
C PHE A 306 -11.94 3.28 -7.19
N MET A 307 -11.64 2.07 -6.75
CA MET A 307 -12.02 1.53 -5.46
C MET A 307 -10.86 1.71 -4.48
N ALA A 308 -11.13 2.23 -3.28
CA ALA A 308 -10.12 2.48 -2.25
C ALA A 308 -10.45 1.71 -0.95
N PRO A 309 -10.17 0.40 -0.87
CA PRO A 309 -10.57 -0.44 0.27
C PRO A 309 -9.61 -0.22 1.46
N LEU A 310 -9.74 0.94 2.13
CA LEU A 310 -8.89 1.36 3.24
C LEU A 310 -9.73 1.71 4.48
N GLY A 311 -9.46 1.06 5.59
CA GLY A 311 -10.17 1.29 6.86
C GLY A 311 -10.09 2.74 7.36
N SER A 312 -8.99 3.45 7.08
CA SER A 312 -8.83 4.87 7.40
C SER A 312 -9.81 5.74 6.60
N LEU A 313 -10.02 5.44 5.31
CA LEU A 313 -11.00 6.14 4.46
C LEU A 313 -12.43 5.82 4.90
N ALA A 314 -12.76 4.55 5.11
CA ALA A 314 -14.08 4.13 5.58
C ALA A 314 -14.50 4.88 6.87
N ASN A 315 -13.58 5.10 7.81
CA ASN A 315 -13.84 5.89 9.02
C ASN A 315 -14.06 7.38 8.72
N ARG A 316 -13.31 7.98 7.81
CA ARG A 316 -13.47 9.39 7.40
C ARG A 316 -14.79 9.59 6.65
N GLU A 317 -15.11 8.70 5.73
CA GLU A 317 -16.35 8.69 4.96
C GLU A 317 -17.57 8.53 5.86
N GLY A 318 -17.54 7.58 6.79
CA GLY A 318 -18.62 7.41 7.76
C GLY A 318 -18.86 8.66 8.62
N ARG A 319 -17.81 9.43 8.95
CA ARG A 319 -17.95 10.72 9.59
C ARG A 319 -18.65 11.74 8.69
N ILE A 320 -18.26 11.83 7.42
CA ILE A 320 -18.83 12.76 6.43
C ILE A 320 -20.30 12.44 6.16
N VAL A 321 -20.65 11.15 6.02
CA VAL A 321 -22.06 10.73 5.90
C VAL A 321 -22.88 11.23 7.09
N ALA A 322 -22.41 11.04 8.32
CA ALA A 322 -23.13 11.50 9.51
C ALA A 322 -23.25 13.02 9.57
N ASP A 323 -22.21 13.77 9.15
CA ASP A 323 -22.28 15.23 9.05
C ASP A 323 -23.36 15.66 8.04
N ASN A 324 -23.48 14.94 6.91
CA ASN A 324 -24.47 15.24 5.86
C ASN A 324 -25.90 14.80 6.23
N LEU A 325 -26.05 13.70 6.96
CA LEU A 325 -27.33 13.34 7.57
C LEU A 325 -27.85 14.45 8.50
N ALA A 326 -26.96 15.09 9.24
CA ALA A 326 -27.28 16.23 10.11
C ALA A 326 -27.36 17.59 9.36
N GLY A 327 -27.27 17.63 8.05
CA GLY A 327 -27.41 18.83 7.24
C GLY A 327 -26.18 19.77 7.20
N LEU A 328 -24.99 19.32 7.65
CA LEU A 328 -23.79 20.17 7.71
C LEU A 328 -23.12 20.44 6.35
N GLY A 329 -23.46 19.71 5.29
CA GLY A 329 -22.94 19.96 3.95
C GLY A 329 -21.45 19.70 3.76
N THR A 330 -20.89 18.77 4.53
CA THR A 330 -19.46 18.40 4.46
C THR A 330 -19.14 17.66 3.16
N THR A 331 -18.09 18.09 2.46
CA THR A 331 -17.67 17.47 1.19
C THR A 331 -16.51 16.49 1.38
N TYR A 332 -16.53 15.42 0.58
CA TYR A 332 -15.49 14.42 0.48
C TYR A 332 -14.56 14.73 -0.70
N PRO A 333 -13.27 14.98 -0.49
CA PRO A 333 -12.37 15.39 -1.56
C PRO A 333 -11.89 14.23 -2.45
N GLY A 334 -12.26 12.99 -2.12
CA GLY A 334 -11.69 11.79 -2.73
C GLY A 334 -10.54 11.18 -1.91
N ALA A 335 -9.78 10.30 -2.53
CA ALA A 335 -8.68 9.58 -1.92
C ALA A 335 -7.40 9.62 -2.77
N MET A 336 -6.25 9.41 -2.13
CA MET A 336 -4.94 9.30 -2.79
C MET A 336 -4.38 7.89 -2.75
N GLY A 337 -5.04 6.96 -2.05
CA GLY A 337 -4.51 5.62 -1.86
C GLY A 337 -3.27 5.56 -0.95
N SER A 338 -3.14 6.50 0.01
CA SER A 338 -2.02 6.48 0.95
C SER A 338 -2.04 5.21 1.78
N PHE A 339 -0.93 4.49 1.83
CA PHE A 339 -0.80 3.26 2.60
C PHE A 339 0.60 3.14 3.21
N ILE A 340 0.70 2.31 4.22
CA ILE A 340 1.94 1.81 4.81
C ILE A 340 1.73 0.36 5.19
N MET A 341 2.73 -0.48 4.97
CA MET A 341 2.71 -1.90 5.30
C MET A 341 3.99 -2.28 6.02
N LYS A 342 3.86 -3.08 7.06
CA LYS A 342 4.97 -3.77 7.74
C LYS A 342 5.44 -4.93 6.85
N ALA A 343 6.73 -5.16 6.80
CA ALA A 343 7.36 -6.35 6.25
C ALA A 343 8.53 -6.71 7.18
N PHE A 344 8.26 -7.55 8.16
CA PHE A 344 9.18 -7.90 9.25
C PHE A 344 9.69 -6.64 9.96
N GLU A 345 11.01 -6.41 10.01
CA GLU A 345 11.61 -5.20 10.62
C GLU A 345 11.69 -4.00 9.65
N ARG A 346 11.11 -4.12 8.46
CA ARG A 346 11.00 -3.05 7.46
C ARG A 346 9.57 -2.60 7.27
N CYS A 347 9.41 -1.49 6.59
CA CYS A 347 8.12 -1.03 6.10
C CYS A 347 8.25 -0.43 4.70
N ILE A 348 7.16 -0.49 3.96
CA ILE A 348 6.99 0.17 2.67
C ILE A 348 5.74 1.01 2.69
N GLY A 349 5.84 2.24 2.18
CA GLY A 349 4.71 3.15 2.12
C GLY A 349 4.68 3.93 0.83
N ALA A 350 3.48 4.36 0.43
CA ALA A 350 3.25 5.21 -0.73
C ALA A 350 2.04 6.11 -0.54
N THR A 351 2.04 7.23 -1.27
CA THR A 351 0.89 8.13 -1.41
C THR A 351 0.87 8.74 -2.80
N GLY A 352 -0.32 8.93 -3.36
CA GLY A 352 -0.49 9.43 -4.72
C GLY A 352 -0.21 8.36 -5.79
N LEU A 353 0.47 8.74 -6.86
CA LEU A 353 0.70 7.90 -8.04
C LEU A 353 2.14 7.36 -8.08
N SER A 354 2.31 6.10 -8.46
CA SER A 354 3.60 5.59 -8.94
C SER A 354 3.97 6.26 -10.27
N LEU A 355 5.23 6.17 -10.70
CA LEU A 355 5.66 6.74 -11.98
C LEU A 355 4.88 6.14 -13.16
N GLU A 356 4.68 4.83 -13.14
CA GLU A 356 3.90 4.13 -14.16
C GLU A 356 2.43 4.61 -14.15
N SER A 357 1.79 4.66 -12.97
CA SER A 357 0.41 5.11 -12.83
C SER A 357 0.23 6.58 -13.24
N ALA A 358 1.21 7.44 -12.96
CA ALA A 358 1.19 8.83 -13.38
C ALA A 358 1.26 8.98 -14.91
N ARG A 359 2.15 8.22 -15.56
CA ARG A 359 2.25 8.18 -17.03
C ARG A 359 0.98 7.62 -17.67
N ALA A 360 0.44 6.54 -17.13
CA ALA A 360 -0.83 5.96 -17.58
C ALA A 360 -2.02 6.93 -17.40
N ALA A 361 -1.98 7.81 -16.41
CA ALA A 361 -2.95 8.88 -16.20
C ALA A 361 -2.75 10.10 -17.12
N GLY A 362 -1.71 10.11 -17.99
CA GLY A 362 -1.45 11.14 -18.99
C GLY A 362 -0.59 12.31 -18.52
N PHE A 363 0.06 12.19 -17.35
CA PHE A 363 1.04 13.18 -16.90
C PHE A 363 2.39 13.02 -17.64
N ASP A 364 3.07 14.15 -17.86
CA ASP A 364 4.47 14.17 -18.30
C ASP A 364 5.36 13.89 -17.07
N ALA A 365 5.25 12.67 -16.55
CA ALA A 365 5.79 12.30 -15.27
C ALA A 365 7.25 11.86 -15.33
N ASP A 366 8.04 12.35 -14.37
CA ASP A 366 9.38 11.90 -14.04
C ASP A 366 9.52 11.61 -12.55
N ALA A 367 10.63 10.99 -12.13
CA ALA A 367 10.84 10.60 -10.75
C ALA A 367 12.25 10.94 -10.25
N ALA A 368 12.32 11.67 -9.14
CA ALA A 368 13.54 11.88 -8.38
C ALA A 368 13.70 10.76 -7.35
N ILE A 369 14.85 10.09 -7.37
CA ILE A 369 15.16 8.97 -6.49
C ILE A 369 16.33 9.37 -5.59
N THR A 370 16.18 9.17 -4.28
CA THR A 370 17.19 9.42 -3.26
C THR A 370 17.23 8.28 -2.25
N ALA A 371 18.37 8.08 -1.58
CA ALA A 371 18.48 7.11 -0.50
C ALA A 371 19.30 7.71 0.66
N PRO A 372 18.78 8.79 1.28
CA PRO A 372 19.46 9.47 2.39
C PRO A 372 19.32 8.67 3.69
N SER A 373 20.01 9.15 4.72
CA SER A 373 19.81 8.69 6.09
C SER A 373 18.44 9.15 6.62
N ASP A 374 17.80 8.31 7.41
CA ASP A 374 16.54 8.62 8.10
C ASP A 374 16.72 9.67 9.21
N ARG A 375 17.93 9.78 9.77
CA ARG A 375 18.36 10.68 10.84
C ARG A 375 19.85 11.04 10.68
N ALA A 376 20.41 11.81 11.61
CA ALA A 376 21.80 12.20 11.55
C ALA A 376 22.73 10.98 11.47
N HIS A 377 23.68 10.98 10.54
CA HIS A 377 24.57 9.85 10.25
C HIS A 377 25.42 9.38 11.43
N PHE A 378 25.67 10.26 12.41
CA PHE A 378 26.39 9.92 13.65
C PHE A 378 25.49 9.34 14.74
N PHE A 379 24.19 9.21 14.51
CA PHE A 379 23.26 8.62 15.48
C PHE A 379 23.26 7.08 15.35
N PRO A 380 23.43 6.33 16.47
CA PRO A 380 23.69 4.88 16.42
C PRO A 380 22.66 4.02 15.69
N THR A 381 21.42 4.49 15.59
CA THR A 381 20.31 3.76 14.93
C THR A 381 19.99 4.30 13.54
N GLU A 382 20.94 5.03 12.93
CA GLU A 382 20.79 5.54 11.58
C GLU A 382 20.59 4.41 10.57
N SER A 383 19.70 4.63 9.61
CA SER A 383 19.41 3.73 8.50
C SER A 383 19.13 4.51 7.23
N LYS A 384 19.42 3.92 6.08
CA LYS A 384 19.08 4.54 4.79
C LYS A 384 17.60 4.27 4.44
N ILE A 385 16.94 5.31 3.95
CA ILE A 385 15.56 5.25 3.48
C ILE A 385 15.51 5.63 1.99
N PRO A 386 15.48 4.64 1.07
CA PRO A 386 15.09 4.90 -0.30
C PRO A 386 13.78 5.64 -0.37
N LEU A 387 13.78 6.77 -1.07
CA LEU A 387 12.60 7.59 -1.36
C LEU A 387 12.56 7.92 -2.84
N GLN A 388 11.36 7.89 -3.39
CA GLN A 388 11.07 8.38 -4.74
C GLN A 388 9.97 9.42 -4.68
N MET A 389 10.17 10.53 -5.38
CA MET A 389 9.19 11.58 -5.61
C MET A 389 8.84 11.63 -7.09
N VAL A 390 7.59 11.32 -7.41
CA VAL A 390 7.03 11.43 -8.78
C VAL A 390 6.47 12.83 -8.97
N PHE A 391 6.82 13.49 -10.07
CA PHE A 391 6.38 14.85 -10.36
C PHE A 391 6.02 15.03 -11.85
N ASP A 392 5.17 16.01 -12.14
CA ASP A 392 4.83 16.40 -13.51
C ASP A 392 5.79 17.50 -14.00
N ARG A 393 6.49 17.24 -15.09
CA ARG A 393 7.46 18.18 -15.69
C ARG A 393 6.84 19.49 -16.14
N ARG A 394 5.55 19.50 -16.53
CA ARG A 394 4.89 20.69 -17.05
C ARG A 394 4.46 21.65 -15.95
N THR A 395 3.92 21.09 -14.86
CA THR A 395 3.32 21.89 -13.79
C THR A 395 4.17 21.95 -12.53
N ARG A 396 5.22 21.14 -12.44
CA ARG A 396 6.05 20.93 -11.24
C ARG A 396 5.28 20.34 -10.05
N ARG A 397 4.03 19.91 -10.22
CA ARG A 397 3.25 19.28 -9.15
C ARG A 397 3.86 17.94 -8.78
N VAL A 398 3.95 17.68 -7.48
CA VAL A 398 4.27 16.35 -6.97
C VAL A 398 3.02 15.47 -7.08
N LEU A 399 3.16 14.33 -7.72
CA LEU A 399 2.08 13.40 -8.04
C LEU A 399 2.03 12.22 -7.08
N GLY A 400 3.17 11.85 -6.51
CA GLY A 400 3.27 10.76 -5.54
C GLY A 400 4.64 10.66 -4.88
N VAL A 401 4.68 9.96 -3.75
CA VAL A 401 5.90 9.65 -3.01
C VAL A 401 5.84 8.21 -2.53
N GLN A 402 6.97 7.50 -2.65
CA GLN A 402 7.15 6.12 -2.18
C GLN A 402 8.40 6.04 -1.31
N GLY A 403 8.40 5.14 -0.33
CA GLY A 403 9.56 4.93 0.53
C GLY A 403 9.63 3.52 1.10
N PHE A 404 10.86 3.06 1.32
CA PHE A 404 11.17 1.78 1.96
C PHE A 404 12.21 2.01 3.06
N GLY A 405 12.05 1.38 4.21
CA GLY A 405 12.99 1.58 5.31
C GLY A 405 12.69 0.77 6.56
N PRO A 406 13.36 1.06 7.67
CA PRO A 406 13.13 0.37 8.93
C PRO A 406 11.76 0.71 9.55
N MET A 407 11.26 -0.18 10.40
CA MET A 407 10.06 0.00 11.22
C MET A 407 10.28 0.99 12.37
N ASN A 408 10.52 2.27 12.05
CA ASN A 408 10.84 3.32 13.03
C ASN A 408 10.14 4.65 12.73
N ASP A 409 8.98 4.63 12.08
CA ASP A 409 8.18 5.79 11.69
C ASP A 409 8.82 6.74 10.65
N ALA A 410 10.08 6.56 10.29
CA ALA A 410 10.78 7.47 9.38
C ALA A 410 10.14 7.52 7.98
N VAL A 411 9.75 6.36 7.44
CA VAL A 411 9.01 6.28 6.16
C VAL A 411 7.61 6.85 6.34
N LEU A 412 6.86 6.41 7.36
CA LEU A 412 5.49 6.85 7.62
C LEU A 412 5.40 8.38 7.72
N ALA A 413 6.28 9.02 8.49
CA ALA A 413 6.26 10.47 8.65
C ALA A 413 6.42 11.22 7.32
N ARG A 414 7.26 10.72 6.39
CA ARG A 414 7.48 11.33 5.07
C ARG A 414 6.30 11.08 4.14
N ILE A 415 5.70 9.90 4.18
CA ILE A 415 4.48 9.60 3.42
C ILE A 415 3.32 10.48 3.88
N ASP A 416 3.13 10.66 5.19
CA ASP A 416 2.05 11.50 5.74
C ASP A 416 2.25 12.99 5.41
N ALA A 417 3.48 13.51 5.53
CA ALA A 417 3.80 14.87 5.13
C ALA A 417 3.57 15.08 3.62
N ALA A 418 4.01 14.12 2.80
CA ALA A 418 3.78 14.14 1.35
C ALA A 418 2.28 14.11 1.03
N ALA A 419 1.50 13.25 1.67
CA ALA A 419 0.06 13.17 1.49
C ALA A 419 -0.63 14.51 1.78
N ALA A 420 -0.22 15.19 2.86
CA ALA A 420 -0.77 16.49 3.22
C ALA A 420 -0.48 17.58 2.18
N LEU A 421 0.73 17.61 1.64
CA LEU A 421 1.13 18.57 0.60
C LEU A 421 0.49 18.27 -0.76
N ILE A 422 0.52 17.00 -1.21
CA ILE A 422 -0.10 16.55 -2.47
C ILE A 422 -1.60 16.86 -2.47
N ALA A 423 -2.29 16.68 -1.34
CA ALA A 423 -3.71 17.00 -1.20
C ALA A 423 -4.05 18.47 -1.45
N LYS A 424 -3.05 19.36 -1.37
CA LYS A 424 -3.16 20.79 -1.67
C LYS A 424 -2.62 21.18 -3.05
N GLY A 425 -2.23 20.20 -3.86
CA GLY A 425 -1.62 20.42 -5.16
C GLY A 425 -0.17 20.87 -5.07
N GLY A 426 0.53 20.48 -4.01
CA GLY A 426 1.91 20.90 -3.73
C GLY A 426 2.87 20.63 -4.89
N THR A 427 3.75 21.59 -5.12
CA THR A 427 4.80 21.56 -6.15
C THR A 427 6.14 21.13 -5.58
N ILE A 428 7.12 20.87 -6.45
CA ILE A 428 8.52 20.60 -6.03
C ILE A 428 9.00 21.71 -5.08
N ASP A 429 8.67 22.98 -5.36
CA ASP A 429 9.07 24.13 -4.56
C ASP A 429 8.45 24.08 -3.14
N ASP A 430 7.16 23.71 -3.04
CA ASP A 430 6.49 23.56 -1.75
C ASP A 430 7.14 22.47 -0.90
N PHE A 431 7.55 21.35 -1.51
CA PHE A 431 8.25 20.27 -0.83
C PHE A 431 9.67 20.64 -0.43
N SER A 432 10.41 21.35 -1.32
CA SER A 432 11.76 21.81 -1.06
C SER A 432 11.83 22.78 0.12
N LEU A 433 10.84 23.67 0.24
CA LEU A 433 10.75 24.72 1.26
C LEU A 433 9.95 24.33 2.50
N CYS A 434 9.34 23.12 2.52
CA CYS A 434 8.58 22.67 3.67
C CYS A 434 9.48 22.58 4.92
N GLU A 435 9.10 23.30 5.97
CA GLU A 435 9.77 23.22 7.26
C GLU A 435 9.43 21.88 7.93
N MET A 436 10.44 21.01 8.02
CA MET A 436 10.34 19.73 8.71
C MET A 436 11.02 19.83 10.08
N ALA A 437 10.39 19.24 11.10
CA ALA A 437 10.95 19.22 12.44
C ALA A 437 12.25 18.41 12.48
N TYR A 438 13.29 18.98 13.10
CA TYR A 438 14.62 18.39 13.16
C TYR A 438 15.17 18.29 14.58
N ALA A 439 15.66 17.10 14.88
CA ALA A 439 16.71 16.86 15.88
C ALA A 439 17.46 15.58 15.46
N PRO A 440 18.76 15.43 15.80
CA PRO A 440 19.61 14.32 15.34
C PRO A 440 19.02 12.91 15.49
N PRO A 441 18.25 12.58 16.55
CA PRO A 441 17.63 11.26 16.70
C PRO A 441 16.45 10.98 15.76
N PHE A 442 15.87 11.99 15.08
CA PHE A 442 14.61 11.87 14.36
C PHE A 442 14.73 12.13 12.86
N ALA A 443 15.63 13.04 12.46
CA ALA A 443 15.77 13.47 11.07
C ALA A 443 17.19 13.93 10.77
N THR A 444 17.50 14.18 9.50
CA THR A 444 18.63 14.97 9.05
C THR A 444 18.27 16.46 9.02
N ALA A 445 19.25 17.36 9.11
CA ALA A 445 19.00 18.81 9.10
C ALA A 445 18.29 19.29 7.82
N LEU A 446 18.60 18.68 6.68
CA LEU A 446 17.79 18.73 5.46
C LEU A 446 17.05 17.41 5.37
N ASP A 447 15.72 17.43 5.55
CA ASP A 447 14.94 16.20 5.58
C ASP A 447 15.01 15.44 4.25
N ALA A 448 14.84 14.13 4.33
CA ALA A 448 14.82 13.25 3.16
C ALA A 448 13.80 13.68 2.09
N LEU A 449 12.64 14.20 2.52
CA LEU A 449 11.62 14.69 1.62
C LEU A 449 12.03 15.99 0.91
N ASN A 450 12.66 16.93 1.64
CA ASN A 450 13.25 18.13 1.03
C ASN A 450 14.39 17.76 0.05
N ALA A 451 15.23 16.79 0.42
CA ALA A 451 16.31 16.32 -0.43
C ALA A 451 15.78 15.73 -1.76
N ALA A 452 14.70 14.92 -1.71
CA ALA A 452 14.06 14.38 -2.91
C ALA A 452 13.50 15.51 -3.80
N ALA A 453 12.87 16.54 -3.22
CA ALA A 453 12.38 17.70 -3.94
C ALA A 453 13.53 18.52 -4.59
N ASN A 454 14.65 18.67 -3.89
CA ASN A 454 15.83 19.35 -4.45
C ASN A 454 16.45 18.58 -5.64
N VAL A 455 16.46 17.24 -5.59
CA VAL A 455 16.86 16.41 -6.74
C VAL A 455 15.87 16.60 -7.90
N ALA A 456 14.56 16.58 -7.63
CA ALA A 456 13.55 16.84 -8.64
C ALA A 456 13.71 18.22 -9.30
N ASP A 457 14.03 19.27 -8.52
CA ASP A 457 14.30 20.60 -9.03
C ASP A 457 15.54 20.63 -9.93
N ASN A 458 16.65 19.99 -9.50
CA ASN A 458 17.86 19.89 -10.31
C ASN A 458 17.63 19.16 -11.63
N MET A 459 16.81 18.09 -11.63
CA MET A 459 16.39 17.38 -12.85
C MET A 459 15.55 18.28 -13.74
N GLN A 460 14.56 18.96 -13.18
CA GLN A 460 13.66 19.88 -13.90
C GLN A 460 14.41 21.04 -14.55
N MET A 461 15.47 21.54 -13.91
CA MET A 461 16.34 22.59 -14.41
C MET A 461 17.44 22.08 -15.36
N ASN A 462 17.43 20.80 -15.72
CA ASN A 462 18.50 20.12 -16.49
C ASN A 462 19.90 20.29 -15.89
N ARG A 463 19.99 20.54 -14.58
CA ARG A 463 21.27 20.60 -13.85
C ARG A 463 21.77 19.22 -13.47
N GLN A 464 20.85 18.30 -13.22
CA GLN A 464 21.12 16.89 -12.94
C GLN A 464 20.52 16.03 -14.05
N ARG A 465 21.35 15.23 -14.69
CA ARG A 465 20.98 14.24 -15.69
C ARG A 465 21.16 12.86 -15.08
N ASN A 466 20.08 12.09 -15.02
CA ASN A 466 20.11 10.76 -14.41
C ASN A 466 20.09 9.66 -15.48
N VAL A 467 20.76 8.56 -15.19
CA VAL A 467 20.44 7.26 -15.79
C VAL A 467 19.27 6.67 -14.98
N SER A 468 18.28 6.11 -15.66
CA SER A 468 17.21 5.40 -14.96
C SER A 468 17.71 4.07 -14.39
N ILE A 469 17.09 3.60 -13.31
CA ILE A 469 17.44 2.29 -12.72
C ILE A 469 17.31 1.16 -13.74
N PRO A 470 16.22 1.05 -14.53
CA PRO A 470 16.14 0.00 -15.55
C PRO A 470 17.24 0.06 -16.61
N GLU A 471 17.61 1.26 -17.09
CA GLU A 471 18.69 1.41 -18.07
C GLU A 471 20.04 1.03 -17.47
N PHE A 472 20.31 1.44 -16.24
CA PHE A 472 21.55 1.07 -15.53
C PHE A 472 21.62 -0.44 -15.32
N MET A 473 20.53 -1.08 -14.88
CA MET A 473 20.46 -2.54 -14.69
C MET A 473 20.69 -3.29 -16.00
N ALA A 474 19.99 -2.89 -17.07
CA ALA A 474 20.16 -3.51 -18.39
C ALA A 474 21.60 -3.40 -18.91
N TRP A 475 22.26 -2.27 -18.69
CA TRP A 475 23.68 -2.09 -19.04
C TRP A 475 24.60 -2.97 -18.19
N MET A 476 24.31 -3.13 -16.91
CA MET A 476 25.10 -3.99 -16.01
C MET A 476 24.97 -5.49 -16.38
N ASP A 477 23.81 -5.90 -16.90
CA ASP A 477 23.58 -7.28 -17.38
C ASP A 477 24.29 -7.53 -18.73
N ASP A 478 24.35 -6.50 -19.58
CA ASP A 478 25.03 -6.58 -20.89
C ASP A 478 25.67 -5.25 -21.29
N PHE A 479 26.99 -5.12 -21.04
CA PHE A 479 27.75 -3.92 -21.43
C PHE A 479 27.76 -3.65 -22.94
N SER A 480 27.50 -4.65 -23.78
CA SER A 480 27.41 -4.47 -25.22
C SER A 480 26.17 -3.70 -25.66
N SER A 481 25.17 -3.59 -24.81
CA SER A 481 23.92 -2.83 -25.05
C SER A 481 24.20 -1.31 -25.17
N GLN A 482 25.21 -0.82 -24.46
CA GLN A 482 25.69 0.58 -24.49
C GLN A 482 27.22 0.59 -24.41
N PRO A 483 27.92 0.29 -25.53
CA PRO A 483 29.38 0.12 -25.53
C PRO A 483 30.13 1.43 -25.23
N ASP A 484 29.45 2.58 -25.39
CA ASP A 484 29.98 3.90 -25.14
C ASP A 484 29.77 4.35 -23.68
N TRP A 485 29.24 3.49 -22.80
CA TRP A 485 29.10 3.80 -21.37
C TRP A 485 30.26 3.26 -20.56
N ALA A 486 30.55 3.95 -19.44
CA ALA A 486 31.44 3.48 -18.38
C ALA A 486 30.98 4.01 -17.01
N ALA A 487 31.09 3.21 -15.98
CA ALA A 487 30.87 3.67 -14.61
C ALA A 487 32.06 4.53 -14.15
N LEU A 488 31.74 5.69 -13.56
CA LEU A 488 32.71 6.49 -12.81
C LEU A 488 32.34 6.39 -11.33
N ASP A 489 33.02 5.51 -10.61
CA ASP A 489 32.75 5.29 -9.18
C ASP A 489 33.62 6.21 -8.33
N VAL A 490 32.96 7.12 -7.59
CA VAL A 490 33.61 8.14 -6.78
C VAL A 490 33.62 7.81 -5.28
N ARG A 491 33.34 6.56 -4.93
CA ARG A 491 33.41 6.06 -3.55
C ARG A 491 34.84 5.80 -3.11
N HIS A 492 34.99 5.31 -1.89
CA HIS A 492 36.30 4.98 -1.35
C HIS A 492 36.89 3.73 -2.07
N PRO A 493 38.23 3.65 -2.33
CA PRO A 493 38.86 2.54 -3.06
C PRO A 493 38.48 1.15 -2.54
N ASN A 494 38.36 0.99 -1.22
CA ASN A 494 37.97 -0.29 -0.61
C ASN A 494 36.56 -0.75 -1.00
N GLU A 495 35.68 0.17 -1.34
CA GLU A 495 34.30 -0.14 -1.78
C GLU A 495 34.23 -0.41 -3.29
N VAL A 496 35.17 0.14 -4.05
CA VAL A 496 35.18 0.06 -5.53
C VAL A 496 35.96 -1.14 -6.03
N LYS A 497 36.96 -1.62 -5.28
CA LYS A 497 37.88 -2.68 -5.70
C LYS A 497 37.20 -3.93 -6.30
N ALA A 498 36.16 -4.45 -5.64
CA ALA A 498 35.46 -5.63 -6.13
C ALA A 498 34.76 -5.39 -7.49
N PHE A 499 34.35 -4.16 -7.77
CA PHE A 499 33.72 -3.77 -9.02
C PHE A 499 34.75 -3.61 -10.13
N THR A 500 35.89 -2.95 -9.86
CA THR A 500 36.97 -2.82 -10.84
C THR A 500 37.58 -4.18 -11.20
N GLU A 501 37.75 -5.08 -10.23
CA GLU A 501 38.20 -6.45 -10.48
C GLU A 501 37.22 -7.27 -11.33
N LYS A 502 35.91 -7.07 -11.12
CA LYS A 502 34.86 -7.80 -11.83
C LYS A 502 34.59 -7.23 -13.24
N PHE A 503 34.58 -5.91 -13.39
CA PHE A 503 34.09 -5.24 -14.61
C PHE A 503 35.19 -4.59 -15.45
N GLY A 504 36.45 -4.56 -14.97
CA GLY A 504 37.62 -4.07 -15.74
C GLY A 504 37.43 -2.65 -16.27
N ASP A 505 37.71 -2.43 -17.55
CA ASP A 505 37.67 -1.12 -18.20
C ASP A 505 36.29 -0.45 -18.25
N ALA A 506 35.22 -1.20 -18.00
CA ALA A 506 33.87 -0.63 -17.87
C ALA A 506 33.66 0.10 -16.55
N TRP A 507 34.60 -0.03 -15.58
CA TRP A 507 34.48 0.54 -14.25
C TRP A 507 35.69 1.40 -13.88
N VAL A 508 35.55 2.71 -13.96
CA VAL A 508 36.62 3.69 -13.67
C VAL A 508 36.53 4.11 -12.20
N GLU A 509 37.59 3.85 -11.45
CA GLU A 509 37.75 4.32 -10.08
C GLU A 509 38.38 5.72 -10.06
N MET A 510 37.74 6.66 -9.38
CA MET A 510 38.31 7.97 -9.09
C MET A 510 37.67 8.54 -7.83
N VAL A 511 38.36 8.47 -6.70
CA VAL A 511 37.84 8.95 -5.40
C VAL A 511 37.38 10.40 -5.49
N TYR A 512 36.22 10.68 -4.87
CA TYR A 512 35.52 11.96 -4.94
C TYR A 512 36.41 13.21 -4.75
N ASP A 513 37.29 13.21 -3.75
CA ASP A 513 38.18 14.33 -3.44
C ASP A 513 39.30 14.52 -4.45
N SER A 514 39.65 13.49 -5.23
CA SER A 514 40.70 13.54 -6.26
C SER A 514 40.16 13.92 -7.66
N VAL A 515 38.85 13.94 -7.88
CA VAL A 515 38.28 14.19 -9.22
C VAL A 515 38.75 15.53 -9.81
N ARG A 516 38.77 16.59 -9.01
CA ARG A 516 39.15 17.94 -9.48
C ARG A 516 40.61 18.03 -9.98
N GLU A 517 41.49 17.17 -9.49
CA GLU A 517 42.89 17.14 -9.90
C GLU A 517 43.10 16.17 -11.08
N ASN A 518 42.34 15.09 -11.13
CA ASN A 518 42.60 13.97 -12.03
C ASN A 518 41.59 13.85 -13.19
N TYR A 519 40.61 14.72 -13.35
CA TYR A 519 39.54 14.62 -14.36
C TYR A 519 40.06 14.46 -15.80
N LYS A 520 41.27 14.97 -16.11
CA LYS A 520 41.92 14.83 -17.42
C LYS A 520 42.28 13.38 -17.80
N LYS A 521 42.26 12.48 -16.83
CA LYS A 521 42.51 11.04 -17.01
C LYS A 521 41.20 10.27 -17.38
N LEU A 522 40.06 10.92 -17.28
CA LEU A 522 38.75 10.29 -17.61
C LEU A 522 38.63 10.05 -19.10
N PRO A 523 38.01 8.97 -19.53
CA PRO A 523 37.70 8.71 -20.93
C PRO A 523 36.76 9.79 -21.47
N THR A 524 37.13 10.42 -22.59
CA THR A 524 36.33 11.51 -23.19
C THR A 524 35.39 11.01 -24.30
N ASP A 525 35.56 9.77 -24.71
CA ASP A 525 34.77 9.07 -25.73
C ASP A 525 33.63 8.24 -25.13
N LYS A 526 33.47 8.24 -23.81
CA LYS A 526 32.45 7.50 -23.08
C LYS A 526 31.41 8.44 -22.44
N THR A 527 30.20 7.93 -22.27
CA THR A 527 29.22 8.49 -21.32
C THR A 527 29.51 7.95 -19.93
N LEU A 528 29.80 8.82 -18.98
CA LEU A 528 30.17 8.43 -17.62
C LEU A 528 28.95 8.32 -16.72
N LEU A 529 28.67 7.12 -16.25
CA LEU A 529 27.65 6.87 -15.21
C LEU A 529 28.29 7.12 -13.84
N ILE A 530 28.02 8.30 -13.25
CA ILE A 530 28.67 8.69 -12.00
C ILE A 530 27.94 8.04 -10.81
N ILE A 531 28.69 7.33 -10.00
CA ILE A 531 28.18 6.49 -8.91
C ILE A 531 28.77 6.91 -7.57
N CYS A 532 27.92 7.09 -6.58
CA CYS A 532 28.27 7.18 -5.16
C CYS A 532 27.21 6.47 -4.32
N ASP A 533 27.22 6.62 -2.99
CA ASP A 533 26.26 5.91 -2.12
C ASP A 533 24.82 6.40 -2.27
N ALA A 534 24.60 7.73 -2.32
CA ALA A 534 23.27 8.33 -2.22
C ALA A 534 22.90 9.30 -3.37
N GLY A 535 23.81 9.49 -4.36
CA GLY A 535 23.60 10.39 -5.49
C GLY A 535 24.18 11.81 -5.30
N THR A 536 24.38 12.31 -4.08
CA THR A 536 24.82 13.69 -3.80
C THR A 536 26.23 13.98 -4.35
N ARG A 537 27.22 13.16 -4.01
CA ARG A 537 28.60 13.31 -4.53
C ARG A 537 28.65 13.15 -6.05
N SER A 538 27.85 12.25 -6.60
CA SER A 538 27.75 12.05 -8.06
C SER A 538 27.24 13.31 -8.75
N PHE A 539 26.24 13.98 -8.20
CA PHE A 539 25.73 15.24 -8.74
C PHE A 539 26.78 16.36 -8.68
N GLU A 540 27.48 16.52 -7.56
CA GLU A 540 28.56 17.51 -7.44
C GLU A 540 29.67 17.27 -8.46
N VAL A 541 30.05 16.00 -8.70
CA VAL A 541 31.01 15.62 -9.73
C VAL A 541 30.48 15.94 -11.13
N GLN A 542 29.21 15.67 -11.42
CA GLN A 542 28.58 16.01 -12.70
C GLN A 542 28.67 17.51 -12.98
N ILE A 543 28.32 18.36 -12.02
CA ILE A 543 28.41 19.82 -12.13
C ILE A 543 29.85 20.27 -12.35
N PHE A 544 30.82 19.68 -11.64
CA PHE A 544 32.21 20.00 -11.85
C PHE A 544 32.68 19.60 -13.26
N LEU A 545 32.35 18.38 -13.72
CA LEU A 545 32.74 17.90 -15.05
C LEU A 545 32.13 18.76 -16.15
N ASP A 546 30.89 19.18 -16.03
CA ASP A 546 30.25 20.14 -16.93
C ASP A 546 31.05 21.47 -16.99
N SER A 547 31.54 21.97 -15.86
CA SER A 547 32.27 23.22 -15.80
C SER A 547 33.62 23.19 -16.51
N VAL A 548 34.17 21.99 -16.74
CA VAL A 548 35.43 21.76 -17.46
C VAL A 548 35.25 21.17 -18.85
N GLY A 549 33.99 21.14 -19.35
CA GLY A 549 33.65 20.74 -20.72
C GLY A 549 33.37 19.22 -20.93
N ILE A 550 33.26 18.45 -19.87
CA ILE A 550 32.89 17.03 -19.92
C ILE A 550 31.38 16.90 -19.56
N SER A 551 30.50 16.93 -20.55
CA SER A 551 29.04 16.99 -20.35
C SER A 551 28.30 15.66 -20.60
N ASN A 552 28.97 14.66 -21.16
CA ASN A 552 28.41 13.31 -21.38
C ASN A 552 28.45 12.48 -20.10
N THR A 553 27.68 12.92 -19.12
CA THR A 553 27.61 12.32 -17.77
C THR A 553 26.17 12.09 -17.34
N LEU A 554 25.92 10.99 -16.64
CA LEU A 554 24.64 10.65 -16.02
C LEU A 554 24.87 10.25 -14.55
N VAL A 555 23.97 10.60 -13.67
CA VAL A 555 24.03 10.24 -12.24
C VAL A 555 23.10 9.04 -11.99
N LEU A 556 23.58 8.05 -11.24
CA LEU A 556 22.71 6.99 -10.72
C LEU A 556 21.91 7.53 -9.53
N GLY A 557 20.60 7.74 -9.73
CA GLY A 557 19.70 8.25 -8.70
C GLY A 557 19.63 7.31 -7.48
N GLY A 558 19.76 7.89 -6.27
CA GLY A 558 19.82 7.11 -5.03
C GLY A 558 21.10 6.32 -4.82
N GLY A 559 21.97 6.24 -5.85
CA GLY A 559 23.28 5.60 -5.79
C GLY A 559 23.25 4.13 -5.36
N PHE A 560 24.33 3.66 -4.80
CA PHE A 560 24.43 2.27 -4.36
C PHE A 560 23.63 1.94 -3.10
N ASN A 561 23.14 2.92 -2.34
CA ASN A 561 22.17 2.64 -1.28
C ASN A 561 20.85 2.05 -1.80
N MET A 562 20.50 2.30 -3.07
CA MET A 562 19.41 1.61 -3.75
C MET A 562 19.84 0.19 -4.18
N MET A 563 20.98 0.06 -4.84
CA MET A 563 21.45 -1.21 -5.42
C MET A 563 21.71 -2.27 -4.34
N THR A 564 22.28 -1.91 -3.18
CA THR A 564 22.51 -2.85 -2.08
C THR A 564 21.25 -3.49 -1.50
N ARG A 565 20.07 -2.90 -1.75
CA ARG A 565 18.78 -3.46 -1.34
C ARG A 565 18.07 -4.23 -2.44
N MET A 566 18.46 -3.97 -3.68
CA MET A 566 17.96 -4.72 -4.85
C MET A 566 18.77 -6.01 -5.07
N GLU A 567 19.99 -6.09 -4.52
CA GLU A 567 20.91 -7.24 -4.59
C GLU A 567 20.93 -7.92 -5.98
N PRO A 568 21.22 -7.18 -7.06
CA PRO A 568 21.19 -7.75 -8.38
C PRO A 568 22.26 -8.86 -8.52
N GLU A 569 22.03 -9.83 -9.41
CA GLU A 569 22.93 -11.00 -9.62
C GLU A 569 24.39 -10.60 -9.92
N TRP A 570 24.59 -9.46 -10.57
CA TRP A 570 25.93 -8.93 -10.83
C TRP A 570 26.62 -8.28 -9.62
N TRP A 571 25.90 -8.13 -8.47
CA TRP A 571 26.49 -7.56 -7.27
C TRP A 571 27.68 -8.41 -6.79
N PRO A 572 28.85 -7.80 -6.50
CA PRO A 572 29.96 -8.56 -5.96
C PRO A 572 29.57 -9.14 -4.60
N SER A 573 29.67 -10.45 -4.46
CA SER A 573 29.47 -11.11 -3.17
C SER A 573 30.40 -10.50 -2.11
N LYS A 574 29.82 -10.20 -0.95
CA LYS A 574 30.57 -9.69 0.22
C LYS A 574 31.63 -10.66 0.67
#